data_cad5d2e872b0b5887a74cd9a1bea2304
#
_entry.id   cad5d2e872b0b5887a74cd9a1bea2304
#
_cell.length_a   1.000
_cell.length_b   1.000
_cell.length_c   1.000
_cell.angle_alpha   90.00
_cell.angle_beta   90.00
_cell.angle_gamma   90.00
#
_symmetry.space_group_name_H-M   'P 1'
#
loop_
_entity.id
_entity.type
_entity.pdbx_description
1 polymer ?
#
loop_
_entity_poly.entity_id
_entity_poly.type
_entity_poly.pdbx_seq_one_letter_code
_entity_poly.pdbx_strand_id
1 'polypeptide(L)'
;MQGFYFPCGKKFSKKIAFIVHGYHSEHAETAGILHEYYHSRGFDIFAPDNTASGLSGGAWFGYDIFESTDCLKWLSFLEGEFGSDIQVIMHGFSLGGATVMKMSDRVPDVVKFIVEDSGFTDARPILRSQLGPAYKLIAKMNRHIAGYDLADTDVTQSLANAVCPMLFVHGKEDPTVPFENAPRAFDICTADKDYLFTESTRHIETMFTSSEAYSAKLDAFIAKNIKY
;
A
#
# COMPACT_ATOMS: atom_id res chain seq x y z
N MET A 1 14.73 10.23 3.78
CA MET A 1 13.99 8.95 3.80
C MET A 1 14.97 7.81 3.71
N GLN A 2 14.65 6.66 4.31
CA GLN A 2 15.42 5.43 4.20
C GLN A 2 14.62 4.43 3.38
N GLY A 3 15.29 3.70 2.51
CA GLY A 3 14.70 2.62 1.72
C GLY A 3 15.62 1.41 1.77
N PHE A 4 15.04 0.23 1.81
CA PHE A 4 15.76 -1.03 1.98
C PHE A 4 15.50 -1.92 0.78
N TYR A 5 16.59 -2.43 0.22
CA TYR A 5 16.56 -3.30 -0.95
C TYR A 5 17.05 -4.70 -0.58
N PHE A 6 16.24 -5.70 -0.87
CA PHE A 6 16.50 -7.10 -0.58
C PHE A 6 16.54 -7.90 -1.89
N PRO A 7 17.72 -8.25 -2.40
CA PRO A 7 17.83 -9.00 -3.65
C PRO A 7 17.40 -10.46 -3.46
N CYS A 8 16.64 -11.01 -4.39
CA CYS A 8 16.25 -12.43 -4.39
C CYS A 8 17.35 -13.37 -4.88
N GLY A 9 18.40 -12.83 -5.50
CA GLY A 9 19.51 -13.61 -6.05
C GLY A 9 20.75 -12.78 -6.33
N LYS A 10 21.75 -13.41 -6.99
CA LYS A 10 23.02 -12.74 -7.33
C LYS A 10 22.91 -11.75 -8.49
N LYS A 11 21.87 -11.88 -9.30
CA LYS A 11 21.60 -10.99 -10.44
C LYS A 11 20.32 -10.24 -10.19
N PHE A 12 20.29 -8.97 -10.56
CA PHE A 12 19.08 -8.15 -10.53
C PHE A 12 17.99 -8.76 -11.41
N SER A 13 16.82 -8.97 -10.84
CA SER A 13 15.72 -9.69 -11.48
C SER A 13 14.92 -8.84 -12.47
N LYS A 14 15.03 -7.52 -12.44
CA LYS A 14 14.16 -6.52 -13.10
C LYS A 14 12.70 -6.56 -12.62
N LYS A 15 12.40 -7.37 -11.61
CA LYS A 15 11.09 -7.48 -10.99
C LYS A 15 11.21 -7.06 -9.52
N ILE A 16 10.47 -6.07 -9.11
CA ILE A 16 10.53 -5.50 -7.76
C ILE A 16 9.15 -5.56 -7.12
N ALA A 17 9.06 -6.15 -5.92
CA ALA A 17 7.95 -5.96 -5.02
C ALA A 17 8.24 -4.73 -4.14
N PHE A 18 7.52 -3.64 -4.39
CA PHE A 18 7.60 -2.41 -3.60
C PHE A 18 6.58 -2.49 -2.47
N ILE A 19 7.03 -2.69 -1.23
CA ILE A 19 6.17 -2.94 -0.08
C ILE A 19 6.04 -1.69 0.76
N VAL A 20 4.79 -1.24 0.99
CA VAL A 20 4.47 -0.04 1.77
C VAL A 20 3.83 -0.45 3.10
N HIS A 21 4.51 -0.12 4.20
CA HIS A 21 4.08 -0.50 5.55
C HIS A 21 2.90 0.33 6.08
N GLY A 22 2.26 -0.17 7.14
CA GLY A 22 1.15 0.46 7.83
C GLY A 22 1.58 1.51 8.87
N TYR A 23 0.58 2.04 9.59
CA TYR A 23 0.78 2.98 10.68
C TYR A 23 1.53 2.33 11.86
N HIS A 24 2.50 3.03 12.43
CA HIS A 24 3.37 2.54 13.51
C HIS A 24 4.15 1.25 13.17
N SER A 25 4.35 0.96 11.90
CA SER A 25 5.15 -0.15 11.39
C SER A 25 6.41 0.36 10.69
N GLU A 26 7.24 -0.55 10.20
CA GLU A 26 8.46 -0.27 9.46
C GLU A 26 8.68 -1.31 8.35
N HIS A 27 9.71 -1.07 7.51
CA HIS A 27 10.07 -1.95 6.40
C HIS A 27 10.25 -3.43 6.80
N ALA A 28 10.89 -3.69 7.96
CA ALA A 28 11.25 -5.07 8.35
C ALA A 28 10.03 -5.94 8.64
N GLU A 29 8.98 -5.38 9.25
CA GLU A 29 7.76 -6.13 9.56
C GLU A 29 7.02 -6.54 8.28
N THR A 30 6.76 -5.59 7.41
CA THR A 30 5.96 -5.83 6.21
C THR A 30 6.72 -6.55 5.10
N ALA A 31 8.01 -6.22 4.91
CA ALA A 31 8.85 -6.99 4.01
C ALA A 31 8.99 -8.44 4.48
N GLY A 32 9.12 -8.68 5.80
CA GLY A 32 9.22 -10.00 6.39
C GLY A 32 8.01 -10.90 6.09
N ILE A 33 6.79 -10.35 6.11
CA ILE A 33 5.55 -11.08 5.80
C ILE A 33 5.57 -11.64 4.38
N LEU A 34 6.07 -10.88 3.41
CA LEU A 34 6.03 -11.23 1.98
C LEU A 34 7.35 -11.72 1.42
N HIS A 35 8.41 -11.76 2.24
CA HIS A 35 9.77 -12.06 1.79
C HIS A 35 9.86 -13.39 1.02
N GLU A 36 9.45 -14.49 1.64
CA GLU A 36 9.52 -15.79 1.01
C GLU A 36 8.63 -15.88 -0.24
N TYR A 37 7.44 -15.29 -0.17
CA TYR A 37 6.50 -15.30 -1.28
C TYR A 37 7.12 -14.66 -2.53
N TYR A 38 7.64 -13.44 -2.42
CA TYR A 38 8.18 -12.70 -3.56
C TYR A 38 9.55 -13.23 -4.02
N HIS A 39 10.45 -13.56 -3.08
CA HIS A 39 11.77 -14.09 -3.43
C HIS A 39 11.69 -15.44 -4.16
N SER A 40 10.81 -16.36 -3.73
CA SER A 40 10.62 -17.65 -4.42
C SER A 40 10.10 -17.49 -5.86
N ARG A 41 9.50 -16.34 -6.18
CA ARG A 41 9.01 -15.99 -7.53
C ARG A 41 9.97 -15.11 -8.33
N GLY A 42 11.16 -14.87 -7.77
CA GLY A 42 12.23 -14.11 -8.41
C GLY A 42 11.98 -12.62 -8.44
N PHE A 43 11.31 -12.07 -7.44
CA PHE A 43 11.20 -10.61 -7.22
C PHE A 43 12.21 -10.17 -6.17
N ASP A 44 12.95 -9.13 -6.48
CA ASP A 44 13.63 -8.36 -5.45
C ASP A 44 12.59 -7.56 -4.65
N ILE A 45 12.88 -7.27 -3.39
CA ILE A 45 11.99 -6.47 -2.55
C ILE A 45 12.61 -5.11 -2.32
N PHE A 46 11.79 -4.06 -2.46
CA PHE A 46 12.10 -2.72 -1.99
C PHE A 46 11.03 -2.29 -0.96
N ALA A 47 11.48 -1.92 0.23
CA ALA A 47 10.60 -1.50 1.31
C ALA A 47 11.14 -0.21 1.94
N PRO A 48 10.51 0.95 1.71
CA PRO A 48 10.89 2.18 2.40
C PRO A 48 10.29 2.23 3.79
N ASP A 49 10.98 2.92 4.71
CA ASP A 49 10.34 3.52 5.86
C ASP A 49 9.67 4.81 5.43
N ASN A 50 8.38 4.92 5.63
CA ASN A 50 7.62 6.13 5.32
C ASN A 50 8.08 7.31 6.18
N THR A 51 7.76 8.54 5.78
CA THR A 51 8.03 9.73 6.58
C THR A 51 7.55 9.55 8.02
N ALA A 52 8.40 9.91 8.99
CA ALA A 52 8.20 9.77 10.43
C ALA A 52 8.10 8.31 10.95
N SER A 53 8.58 7.32 10.19
CA SER A 53 8.60 5.90 10.59
C SER A 53 10.00 5.32 10.50
N GLY A 54 10.26 4.25 11.27
CA GLY A 54 11.50 3.50 11.24
C GLY A 54 12.75 4.38 11.32
N LEU A 55 13.63 4.26 10.35
CA LEU A 55 14.86 5.05 10.22
C LEU A 55 14.69 6.32 9.37
N SER A 56 13.51 6.59 8.83
CA SER A 56 13.21 7.80 8.08
C SER A 56 13.02 9.01 9.02
N GLY A 57 13.48 10.16 8.57
CA GLY A 57 13.20 11.44 9.26
C GLY A 57 11.75 11.89 9.04
N GLY A 58 11.43 13.02 9.68
CA GLY A 58 10.10 13.60 9.67
C GLY A 58 9.53 13.67 11.08
N ALA A 59 8.50 14.52 11.29
CA ALA A 59 7.87 14.71 12.59
C ALA A 59 6.39 14.27 12.60
N TRP A 60 5.80 14.06 11.43
CA TRP A 60 4.36 13.85 11.30
C TRP A 60 4.06 12.80 10.23
N PHE A 61 3.10 11.92 10.53
CA PHE A 61 2.49 11.03 9.54
C PHE A 61 1.56 11.82 8.62
N GLY A 62 1.48 11.42 7.35
CA GLY A 62 0.63 12.03 6.35
C GLY A 62 -0.74 11.39 6.17
N TYR A 63 -0.98 10.22 6.79
CA TYR A 63 -2.18 9.39 6.58
C TYR A 63 -2.50 9.14 5.10
N ASP A 64 -1.50 8.80 4.29
CA ASP A 64 -1.40 8.60 2.85
C ASP A 64 -0.88 9.80 2.02
N ILE A 65 -0.96 11.02 2.52
CA ILE A 65 -0.60 12.22 1.75
C ILE A 65 0.91 12.32 1.54
N PHE A 66 1.68 12.27 2.63
CA PHE A 66 3.15 12.32 2.55
C PHE A 66 3.69 11.00 1.99
N GLU A 67 3.15 9.88 2.47
CA GLU A 67 3.54 8.54 2.10
C GLU A 67 3.39 8.30 0.59
N SER A 68 2.27 8.73 -0.03
CA SER A 68 2.07 8.60 -1.47
C SER A 68 3.05 9.44 -2.29
N THR A 69 3.35 10.65 -1.82
CA THR A 69 4.36 11.53 -2.45
C THR A 69 5.75 10.91 -2.36
N ASP A 70 6.09 10.34 -1.21
CA ASP A 70 7.38 9.71 -0.99
C ASP A 70 7.55 8.43 -1.79
N CYS A 71 6.49 7.60 -1.89
CA CYS A 71 6.49 6.42 -2.75
C CYS A 71 6.71 6.76 -4.24
N LEU A 72 6.10 7.84 -4.74
CA LEU A 72 6.33 8.31 -6.12
C LEU A 72 7.80 8.71 -6.34
N LYS A 73 8.44 9.38 -5.38
CA LYS A 73 9.87 9.72 -5.45
C LYS A 73 10.74 8.45 -5.44
N TRP A 74 10.39 7.47 -4.62
CA TRP A 74 11.08 6.18 -4.59
C TRP A 74 10.93 5.41 -5.91
N LEU A 75 9.74 5.42 -6.53
CA LEU A 75 9.56 4.82 -7.86
C LEU A 75 10.44 5.50 -8.90
N SER A 76 10.51 6.84 -8.89
CA SER A 76 11.42 7.58 -9.78
C SER A 76 12.90 7.27 -9.52
N PHE A 77 13.28 7.08 -8.25
CA PHE A 77 14.63 6.65 -7.89
C PHE A 77 14.94 5.25 -8.42
N LEU A 78 14.02 4.29 -8.22
CA LEU A 78 14.21 2.91 -8.70
C LEU A 78 14.30 2.84 -10.23
N GLU A 79 13.49 3.63 -10.94
CA GLU A 79 13.55 3.72 -12.39
C GLU A 79 14.88 4.36 -12.87
N GLY A 80 15.37 5.38 -12.17
CA GLY A 80 16.67 6.00 -12.43
C GLY A 80 17.85 5.08 -12.17
N GLU A 81 17.80 4.26 -11.11
CA GLU A 81 18.88 3.37 -10.69
C GLU A 81 18.91 2.08 -11.52
N PHE A 82 17.75 1.51 -11.82
CA PHE A 82 17.64 0.17 -12.40
C PHE A 82 17.14 0.17 -13.87
N GLY A 83 16.75 1.32 -14.40
CA GLY A 83 16.23 1.48 -15.75
C GLY A 83 14.72 1.38 -15.86
N SER A 84 14.17 1.88 -16.97
CA SER A 84 12.72 1.92 -17.23
C SER A 84 12.12 0.58 -17.67
N ASP A 85 12.92 -0.47 -17.78
CA ASP A 85 12.47 -1.82 -18.11
C ASP A 85 12.23 -2.70 -16.87
N ILE A 86 12.29 -2.12 -15.66
CA ILE A 86 11.84 -2.78 -14.43
C ILE A 86 10.34 -2.97 -14.41
N GLN A 87 9.88 -3.97 -13.68
CA GLN A 87 8.48 -4.26 -13.46
C GLN A 87 8.20 -4.25 -11.95
N VAL A 88 7.40 -3.29 -11.52
CA VAL A 88 7.13 -3.07 -10.09
C VAL A 88 5.72 -3.53 -9.76
N ILE A 89 5.59 -4.30 -8.68
CA ILE A 89 4.32 -4.56 -7.99
C ILE A 89 4.32 -3.67 -6.75
N MET A 90 3.32 -2.82 -6.60
CA MET A 90 3.14 -2.09 -5.35
C MET A 90 2.23 -2.88 -4.42
N HIS A 91 2.66 -3.11 -3.17
CA HIS A 91 1.90 -3.86 -2.18
C HIS A 91 1.85 -3.06 -0.88
N GLY A 92 0.67 -2.54 -0.54
CA GLY A 92 0.47 -1.70 0.63
C GLY A 92 -0.41 -2.37 1.67
N PHE A 93 -0.02 -2.26 2.96
CA PHE A 93 -0.78 -2.77 4.10
C PHE A 93 -1.37 -1.64 4.92
N SER A 94 -2.66 -1.70 5.26
CA SER A 94 -3.33 -0.74 6.15
C SER A 94 -3.16 0.71 5.64
N LEU A 95 -2.45 1.57 6.38
CA LEU A 95 -2.06 2.91 5.89
C LEU A 95 -1.30 2.82 4.56
N GLY A 96 -0.44 1.80 4.38
CA GLY A 96 0.22 1.54 3.10
C GLY A 96 -0.78 1.18 2.00
N GLY A 97 -1.86 0.46 2.33
CA GLY A 97 -2.98 0.18 1.43
C GLY A 97 -3.68 1.46 0.97
N ALA A 98 -3.99 2.37 1.90
CA ALA A 98 -4.51 3.70 1.57
C ALA A 98 -3.51 4.50 0.70
N THR A 99 -2.22 4.43 1.03
CA THR A 99 -1.14 5.09 0.29
C THR A 99 -1.09 4.64 -1.18
N VAL A 100 -1.12 3.34 -1.44
CA VAL A 100 -1.07 2.85 -2.83
C VAL A 100 -2.37 3.14 -3.60
N MET A 101 -3.52 3.16 -2.91
CA MET A 101 -4.77 3.64 -3.50
C MET A 101 -4.70 5.13 -3.85
N LYS A 102 -4.11 5.97 -2.96
CA LYS A 102 -3.96 7.42 -3.15
C LYS A 102 -3.15 7.79 -4.40
N MET A 103 -2.22 6.94 -4.79
CA MET A 103 -1.36 7.20 -5.95
C MET A 103 -1.75 6.42 -7.20
N SER A 104 -2.85 5.67 -7.17
CA SER A 104 -3.27 4.76 -8.25
C SER A 104 -3.56 5.47 -9.58
N ASP A 105 -3.87 6.77 -9.57
CA ASP A 105 -4.13 7.61 -10.74
C ASP A 105 -2.88 8.19 -11.42
N ARG A 106 -1.70 8.01 -10.81
CA ARG A 106 -0.46 8.68 -11.26
C ARG A 106 0.82 7.85 -11.07
N VAL A 107 0.70 6.53 -10.89
CA VAL A 107 1.88 5.67 -10.87
C VAL A 107 2.54 5.61 -12.24
N PRO A 108 3.89 5.53 -12.32
CA PRO A 108 4.60 5.41 -13.59
C PRO A 108 4.39 4.04 -14.24
N ASP A 109 4.66 3.93 -15.54
CA ASP A 109 4.45 2.72 -16.36
C ASP A 109 5.24 1.49 -15.88
N VAL A 110 6.27 1.68 -15.07
CA VAL A 110 7.01 0.58 -14.45
C VAL A 110 6.16 -0.18 -13.43
N VAL A 111 5.11 0.45 -12.85
CA VAL A 111 4.16 -0.21 -11.95
C VAL A 111 3.17 -1.03 -12.79
N LYS A 112 3.17 -2.35 -12.59
CA LYS A 112 2.35 -3.27 -13.39
C LYS A 112 1.00 -3.57 -12.74
N PHE A 113 0.94 -3.58 -11.43
CA PHE A 113 -0.31 -3.63 -10.67
C PHE A 113 -0.08 -3.22 -9.21
N ILE A 114 -1.17 -2.94 -8.53
CA ILE A 114 -1.22 -2.56 -7.13
C ILE A 114 -1.99 -3.63 -6.34
N VAL A 115 -1.48 -3.99 -5.17
CA VAL A 115 -2.20 -4.76 -4.14
C VAL A 115 -2.45 -3.83 -2.97
N GLU A 116 -3.70 -3.61 -2.64
CA GLU A 116 -4.10 -2.97 -1.40
C GLU A 116 -4.59 -4.05 -0.43
N ASP A 117 -4.02 -4.11 0.75
CA ASP A 117 -4.39 -5.06 1.80
C ASP A 117 -4.83 -4.32 3.06
N SER A 118 -6.11 -4.46 3.39
CA SER A 118 -6.72 -3.87 4.60
C SER A 118 -6.61 -2.35 4.70
N GLY A 119 -6.59 -1.66 3.56
CA GLY A 119 -6.54 -0.20 3.46
C GLY A 119 -7.89 0.48 3.69
N PHE A 120 -7.87 1.78 3.76
CA PHE A 120 -9.07 2.61 3.94
C PHE A 120 -9.21 3.65 2.83
N THR A 121 -10.47 4.03 2.54
CA THR A 121 -10.75 5.04 1.50
C THR A 121 -10.71 6.47 2.03
N ASP A 122 -10.73 6.66 3.35
CA ASP A 122 -10.74 7.96 4.02
C ASP A 122 -10.34 7.77 5.49
N ALA A 123 -9.32 8.47 5.95
CA ALA A 123 -8.88 8.38 7.35
C ALA A 123 -9.84 9.02 8.35
N ARG A 124 -10.68 9.97 7.91
CA ARG A 124 -11.54 10.77 8.80
C ARG A 124 -12.52 9.95 9.65
N PRO A 125 -13.25 8.95 9.12
CA PRO A 125 -14.13 8.11 9.93
C PRO A 125 -13.39 7.34 11.01
N ILE A 126 -12.25 6.76 10.67
CA ILE A 126 -11.40 5.98 11.59
C ILE A 126 -10.90 6.90 12.71
N LEU A 127 -10.32 8.05 12.37
CA LEU A 127 -9.82 9.02 13.33
C LEU A 127 -10.93 9.60 14.21
N ARG A 128 -12.14 9.83 13.68
CA ARG A 128 -13.29 10.25 14.50
C ARG A 128 -13.69 9.21 15.53
N SER A 129 -13.68 7.94 15.14
CA SER A 129 -13.98 6.82 16.05
C SER A 129 -12.95 6.72 17.18
N GLN A 130 -11.67 6.86 16.86
CA GLN A 130 -10.56 6.74 17.81
C GLN A 130 -10.45 7.94 18.75
N LEU A 131 -10.61 9.15 18.23
CA LEU A 131 -10.37 10.41 18.96
C LEU A 131 -11.62 10.99 19.63
N GLY A 132 -12.81 10.51 19.26
CA GLY A 132 -14.07 10.98 19.82
C GLY A 132 -14.23 12.51 19.78
N PRO A 133 -14.61 13.16 20.91
CA PRO A 133 -14.81 14.61 20.96
C PRO A 133 -13.55 15.43 20.62
N ALA A 134 -12.34 14.87 20.81
CA ALA A 134 -11.09 15.56 20.53
C ALA A 134 -10.79 15.68 19.02
N TYR A 135 -11.48 14.91 18.15
CA TYR A 135 -11.24 14.90 16.71
C TYR A 135 -11.21 16.30 16.07
N LYS A 136 -12.21 17.16 16.37
CA LYS A 136 -12.31 18.49 15.76
C LYS A 136 -11.10 19.38 16.12
N LEU A 137 -10.63 19.30 17.36
CA LEU A 137 -9.46 20.05 17.81
C LEU A 137 -8.21 19.52 17.13
N ILE A 138 -8.02 18.21 17.13
CA ILE A 138 -6.85 17.55 16.54
C ILE A 138 -6.80 17.79 15.03
N ALA A 139 -7.91 17.68 14.30
CA ALA A 139 -7.97 17.99 12.87
C ALA A 139 -7.59 19.46 12.57
N LYS A 140 -8.03 20.41 13.40
CA LYS A 140 -7.61 21.81 13.28
C LYS A 140 -6.13 21.99 13.54
N MET A 141 -5.61 21.35 14.59
CA MET A 141 -4.17 21.39 14.91
C MET A 141 -3.33 20.76 13.81
N ASN A 142 -3.78 19.63 13.25
CA ASN A 142 -3.09 18.95 12.16
C ASN A 142 -2.84 19.87 10.97
N ARG A 143 -3.88 20.63 10.54
CA ARG A 143 -3.75 21.59 9.45
C ARG A 143 -2.68 22.66 9.71
N HIS A 144 -2.56 23.13 10.96
CA HIS A 144 -1.59 24.17 11.32
C HIS A 144 -0.19 23.62 11.59
N ILE A 145 -0.05 22.41 12.11
CA ILE A 145 1.20 21.84 12.58
C ILE A 145 1.82 20.92 11.53
N ALA A 146 1.04 20.00 10.99
CA ALA A 146 1.51 19.05 9.97
C ALA A 146 1.34 19.58 8.54
N GLY A 147 0.53 20.65 8.35
CA GLY A 147 0.44 21.37 7.09
C GLY A 147 -0.50 20.77 6.04
N TYR A 148 -1.37 19.80 6.42
CA TYR A 148 -2.34 19.20 5.50
C TYR A 148 -3.74 19.08 6.13
N ASP A 149 -4.76 19.00 5.30
CA ASP A 149 -6.13 18.75 5.74
C ASP A 149 -6.42 17.23 5.72
N LEU A 150 -7.06 16.73 6.79
CA LEU A 150 -7.53 15.34 6.82
C LEU A 150 -8.56 15.01 5.72
N ALA A 151 -9.18 16.02 5.09
CA ALA A 151 -10.03 15.81 3.93
C ALA A 151 -9.23 15.32 2.70
N ASP A 152 -7.94 15.66 2.63
CA ASP A 152 -7.07 15.27 1.53
C ASP A 152 -6.67 13.77 1.59
N THR A 153 -7.00 13.05 2.69
CA THR A 153 -6.81 11.60 2.81
C THR A 153 -7.87 10.78 2.06
N ASP A 154 -8.86 11.41 1.46
CA ASP A 154 -9.86 10.74 0.63
C ASP A 154 -9.21 10.26 -0.68
N VAL A 155 -9.23 8.93 -0.91
CA VAL A 155 -8.62 8.29 -2.10
C VAL A 155 -9.60 8.02 -3.23
N THR A 156 -10.88 8.39 -3.06
CA THR A 156 -11.94 8.04 -4.02
C THR A 156 -11.70 8.60 -5.41
N GLN A 157 -11.14 9.83 -5.51
CA GLN A 157 -10.81 10.44 -6.79
C GLN A 157 -9.68 9.69 -7.50
N SER A 158 -8.64 9.26 -6.77
CA SER A 158 -7.53 8.50 -7.35
C SER A 158 -7.99 7.11 -7.81
N LEU A 159 -8.82 6.42 -7.03
CA LEU A 159 -9.41 5.13 -7.44
C LEU A 159 -10.30 5.26 -8.69
N ALA A 160 -11.11 6.32 -8.79
CA ALA A 160 -11.93 6.57 -9.95
C ALA A 160 -11.12 6.85 -11.24
N ASN A 161 -9.84 7.19 -11.11
CA ASN A 161 -8.93 7.45 -12.22
C ASN A 161 -7.72 6.49 -12.22
N ALA A 162 -7.82 5.36 -11.56
CA ALA A 162 -6.72 4.39 -11.46
C ALA A 162 -6.21 3.96 -12.84
N VAL A 163 -4.88 3.97 -13.04
CA VAL A 163 -4.24 3.74 -14.34
C VAL A 163 -3.64 2.34 -14.50
N CYS A 164 -3.59 1.54 -13.44
CA CYS A 164 -3.07 0.18 -13.49
C CYS A 164 -4.00 -0.82 -12.76
N PRO A 165 -3.91 -2.12 -13.05
CA PRO A 165 -4.72 -3.14 -12.39
C PRO A 165 -4.57 -3.13 -10.87
N MET A 166 -5.65 -3.47 -10.13
CA MET A 166 -5.65 -3.48 -8.67
C MET A 166 -6.24 -4.77 -8.10
N LEU A 167 -5.59 -5.31 -7.07
CA LEU A 167 -6.10 -6.40 -6.23
C LEU A 167 -6.45 -5.84 -4.85
N PHE A 168 -7.70 -6.06 -4.43
CA PHE A 168 -8.23 -5.63 -3.13
C PHE A 168 -8.31 -6.82 -2.19
N VAL A 169 -7.65 -6.73 -1.04
CA VAL A 169 -7.62 -7.79 -0.02
C VAL A 169 -8.11 -7.24 1.30
N HIS A 170 -9.02 -7.96 1.98
CA HIS A 170 -9.50 -7.53 3.29
C HIS A 170 -10.13 -8.68 4.07
N GLY A 171 -9.92 -8.68 5.39
CA GLY A 171 -10.62 -9.56 6.32
C GLY A 171 -11.95 -8.97 6.78
N LYS A 172 -13.02 -9.75 6.78
CA LYS A 172 -14.36 -9.25 7.15
C LYS A 172 -14.53 -8.95 8.64
N GLU A 173 -13.69 -9.50 9.50
CA GLU A 173 -13.68 -9.25 10.94
C GLU A 173 -12.58 -8.27 11.36
N ASP A 174 -12.14 -7.38 10.45
CA ASP A 174 -11.12 -6.37 10.73
C ASP A 174 -11.62 -5.33 11.75
N PRO A 175 -11.03 -5.29 12.97
CA PRO A 175 -11.44 -4.35 14.00
C PRO A 175 -10.78 -2.97 13.87
N THR A 176 -9.79 -2.84 13.00
CA THR A 176 -8.96 -1.63 12.84
C THR A 176 -9.44 -0.76 11.69
N VAL A 177 -9.60 -1.38 10.53
CA VAL A 177 -10.17 -0.75 9.34
C VAL A 177 -11.48 -1.48 9.00
N PRO A 178 -12.64 -0.85 9.20
CA PRO A 178 -13.93 -1.48 8.95
C PRO A 178 -14.03 -2.05 7.52
N PHE A 179 -14.51 -3.28 7.39
CA PHE A 179 -14.59 -4.03 6.13
C PHE A 179 -15.28 -3.26 5.01
N GLU A 180 -16.25 -2.38 5.34
CA GLU A 180 -16.98 -1.57 4.36
C GLU A 180 -16.06 -0.72 3.46
N ASN A 181 -14.81 -0.46 3.88
CA ASN A 181 -13.82 0.23 3.05
C ASN A 181 -13.46 -0.57 1.80
N ALA A 182 -13.32 -1.90 1.91
CA ALA A 182 -12.86 -2.75 0.82
C ALA A 182 -13.87 -2.82 -0.35
N PRO A 183 -15.15 -3.20 -0.18
CA PRO A 183 -16.12 -3.16 -1.28
C PRO A 183 -16.32 -1.75 -1.81
N ARG A 184 -16.27 -0.72 -0.96
CA ARG A 184 -16.34 0.67 -1.41
C ARG A 184 -15.19 1.03 -2.33
N ALA A 185 -13.95 0.72 -1.95
CA ALA A 185 -12.77 0.96 -2.77
C ALA A 185 -12.85 0.19 -4.09
N PHE A 186 -13.23 -1.09 -4.02
CA PHE A 186 -13.42 -1.95 -5.19
C PHE A 186 -14.45 -1.36 -6.16
N ASP A 187 -15.61 -0.94 -5.69
CA ASP A 187 -16.68 -0.42 -6.55
C ASP A 187 -16.28 0.87 -7.26
N ILE A 188 -15.54 1.75 -6.58
CA ILE A 188 -15.07 3.04 -7.13
C ILE A 188 -13.95 2.85 -8.16
N CYS A 189 -13.06 1.88 -7.96
CA CYS A 189 -11.93 1.66 -8.87
C CYS A 189 -12.40 1.35 -10.29
N THR A 190 -11.88 2.09 -11.29
CA THR A 190 -12.25 1.92 -12.71
C THR A 190 -11.28 1.06 -13.49
N ALA A 191 -10.10 0.79 -12.95
CA ALA A 191 -9.12 -0.09 -13.58
C ALA A 191 -9.55 -1.56 -13.55
N ASP A 192 -8.85 -2.41 -14.30
CA ASP A 192 -8.98 -3.86 -14.18
C ASP A 192 -8.70 -4.29 -12.72
N LYS A 193 -9.60 -5.09 -12.15
CA LYS A 193 -9.58 -5.35 -10.71
C LYS A 193 -10.10 -6.73 -10.35
N ASP A 194 -9.64 -7.23 -9.21
CA ASP A 194 -10.17 -8.43 -8.56
C ASP A 194 -10.07 -8.25 -7.04
N TYR A 195 -10.63 -9.17 -6.28
CA TYR A 195 -10.62 -9.08 -4.83
C TYR A 195 -10.43 -10.44 -4.15
N LEU A 196 -9.99 -10.38 -2.90
CA LEU A 196 -9.98 -11.48 -1.94
C LEU A 196 -10.52 -10.97 -0.59
N PHE A 197 -11.80 -11.17 -0.34
CA PHE A 197 -12.44 -10.84 0.94
C PHE A 197 -12.66 -12.12 1.73
N THR A 198 -12.02 -12.21 2.90
CA THR A 198 -11.95 -13.45 3.69
C THR A 198 -12.82 -13.38 4.93
N GLU A 199 -13.56 -14.46 5.18
CA GLU A 199 -14.34 -14.65 6.41
C GLU A 199 -13.41 -14.84 7.62
N SER A 200 -13.88 -14.50 8.81
CA SER A 200 -13.19 -14.75 10.08
C SER A 200 -11.71 -14.33 10.10
N THR A 201 -11.39 -13.28 9.36
CA THR A 201 -10.02 -12.75 9.22
C THR A 201 -9.97 -11.32 9.72
N ARG A 202 -8.97 -11.03 10.56
CA ARG A 202 -8.75 -9.73 11.16
C ARG A 202 -7.80 -8.88 10.31
N HIS A 203 -7.39 -7.72 10.86
CA HIS A 203 -6.54 -6.73 10.20
C HIS A 203 -5.22 -7.31 9.71
N ILE A 204 -4.93 -7.23 8.41
CA ILE A 204 -3.72 -7.74 7.74
C ILE A 204 -3.38 -9.23 8.00
N GLU A 205 -4.36 -10.03 8.39
CA GLU A 205 -4.14 -11.46 8.68
C GLU A 205 -4.42 -12.37 7.48
N THR A 206 -4.92 -11.86 6.35
CA THR A 206 -5.36 -12.68 5.20
C THR A 206 -4.23 -13.58 4.67
N MET A 207 -3.00 -13.09 4.62
CA MET A 207 -1.83 -13.88 4.20
C MET A 207 -1.57 -15.10 5.10
N PHE A 208 -1.95 -15.04 6.38
CA PHE A 208 -1.72 -16.12 7.34
C PHE A 208 -2.93 -17.06 7.44
N THR A 209 -4.15 -16.52 7.46
CA THR A 209 -5.38 -17.29 7.68
C THR A 209 -5.89 -17.94 6.41
N SER A 210 -5.55 -17.40 5.24
CA SER A 210 -6.02 -17.83 3.91
C SER A 210 -4.88 -17.86 2.89
N SER A 211 -3.70 -18.36 3.31
CA SER A 211 -2.44 -18.27 2.56
C SER A 211 -2.52 -18.86 1.14
N GLU A 212 -3.24 -19.97 0.95
CA GLU A 212 -3.41 -20.59 -0.37
C GLU A 212 -4.23 -19.68 -1.30
N ALA A 213 -5.36 -19.15 -0.83
CA ALA A 213 -6.21 -18.26 -1.61
C ALA A 213 -5.48 -16.93 -1.93
N TYR A 214 -4.75 -16.41 -0.94
CA TYR A 214 -3.94 -15.20 -1.10
C TYR A 214 -2.87 -15.40 -2.16
N SER A 215 -2.09 -16.47 -2.05
CA SER A 215 -1.04 -16.81 -3.01
C SER A 215 -1.60 -17.05 -4.41
N ALA A 216 -2.71 -17.79 -4.52
CA ALA A 216 -3.36 -18.06 -5.81
C ALA A 216 -3.84 -16.77 -6.51
N LYS A 217 -4.40 -15.81 -5.75
CA LYS A 217 -4.81 -14.51 -6.31
C LYS A 217 -3.62 -13.68 -6.78
N LEU A 218 -2.58 -13.57 -5.96
CA LEU A 218 -1.35 -12.88 -6.36
C LEU A 218 -0.69 -13.54 -7.57
N ASP A 219 -0.59 -14.87 -7.61
CA ASP A 219 -0.01 -15.61 -8.74
C ASP A 219 -0.79 -15.37 -10.04
N ALA A 220 -2.12 -15.29 -9.97
CA ALA A 220 -2.95 -14.95 -11.12
C ALA A 220 -2.67 -13.52 -11.63
N PHE A 221 -2.52 -12.54 -10.72
CA PHE A 221 -2.16 -11.17 -11.08
C PHE A 221 -0.74 -11.07 -11.64
N ILE A 222 0.23 -11.78 -11.06
CA ILE A 222 1.60 -11.86 -11.57
C ILE A 222 1.60 -12.44 -12.98
N ALA A 223 0.94 -13.59 -13.19
CA ALA A 223 0.90 -14.23 -14.50
C ALA A 223 0.26 -13.37 -15.59
N LYS A 224 -0.73 -12.53 -15.23
CA LYS A 224 -1.45 -11.64 -16.14
C LYS A 224 -0.64 -10.39 -16.49
N ASN A 225 0.09 -9.81 -15.53
CA ASN A 225 0.61 -8.45 -15.65
C ASN A 225 2.14 -8.36 -15.70
N ILE A 226 2.89 -9.39 -15.30
CA ILE A 226 4.35 -9.43 -15.30
C ILE A 226 4.86 -10.22 -16.51
N LYS A 227 5.81 -9.65 -17.24
CA LYS A 227 6.46 -10.32 -18.38
C LYS A 227 7.72 -11.05 -17.90
N TYR A 228 7.93 -12.27 -18.40
CA TYR A 228 9.10 -13.11 -18.11
C TYR A 228 10.05 -13.14 -19.29
#